data_5afc6da126e990d6d35f6763d3928b79
#
_entry.id   5afc6da126e990d6d35f6763d3928b79
#
_cell.length_a   1.000
_cell.length_b   1.000
_cell.length_c   1.000
_cell.angle_alpha   90.00
_cell.angle_beta   90.00
_cell.angle_gamma   90.00
#
_symmetry.space_group_name_H-M   'P 1'
#
loop_
_entity.id
_entity.type
_entity.pdbx_description
1 polymer ?
#
loop_
_entity_poly.entity_id
_entity_poly.type
_entity_poly.pdbx_seq_one_letter_code
_entity_poly.pdbx_strand_id
1 'polypeptide(L)'
;HLDALGIQAEFAGFDTSKFAVKAAAKKYRDIQFAVGSIFDSPVESGSADCLLNIFAPIVPEEFQRIVKRGGFMILAVPGARHLFGLKEILYEQPYENEEKDTFYDGFAFRKRVTVKDEIYIDQHNIIADLFAMTPYYWKTTIQGSERLKHTETLKTEIHFDFLIYQRI
;
A
#
# COMPACT_ATOMS: atom_id res chain seq x y z
N HIS A 1 18.42 -1.24 -5.39
CA HIS A 1 18.45 0.12 -5.97
C HIS A 1 19.08 1.16 -5.04
N LEU A 2 18.97 1.02 -3.69
CA LEU A 2 19.62 1.93 -2.74
C LEU A 2 21.14 1.80 -2.78
N ASP A 3 21.67 0.59 -3.02
CA ASP A 3 23.09 0.36 -3.21
C ASP A 3 23.66 1.17 -4.38
N ALA A 4 22.89 1.33 -5.46
CA ALA A 4 23.28 2.17 -6.59
C ALA A 4 23.34 3.68 -6.25
N LEU A 5 22.73 4.09 -5.14
CA LEU A 5 22.80 5.44 -4.58
C LEU A 5 23.84 5.55 -3.45
N GLY A 6 24.59 4.47 -3.18
CA GLY A 6 25.56 4.42 -2.07
C GLY A 6 24.91 4.39 -0.69
N ILE A 7 23.63 4.08 -0.60
CA ILE A 7 22.89 4.02 0.65
C ILE A 7 22.96 2.60 1.18
N GLN A 8 23.67 2.39 2.29
CA GLN A 8 23.63 1.15 3.05
C GLN A 8 22.45 1.21 4.03
N ALA A 9 21.55 0.24 3.95
CA ALA A 9 20.39 0.15 4.83
C ALA A 9 20.10 -1.32 5.17
N GLU A 10 19.67 -1.54 6.41
CA GLU A 10 19.09 -2.81 6.83
C GLU A 10 17.57 -2.75 6.65
N PHE A 11 17.00 -3.82 6.13
CA PHE A 11 15.57 -3.90 5.86
C PHE A 11 14.92 -5.00 6.68
N ALA A 12 13.74 -4.68 7.22
CA ALA A 12 12.85 -5.66 7.80
C ALA A 12 11.43 -5.41 7.30
N GLY A 13 10.61 -6.45 7.24
CA GLY A 13 9.22 -6.33 6.84
C GLY A 13 8.33 -7.27 7.64
N PHE A 14 7.08 -6.91 7.82
CA PHE A 14 6.09 -7.80 8.42
C PHE A 14 4.72 -7.64 7.73
N ASP A 15 3.95 -8.69 7.80
CA ASP A 15 2.58 -8.75 7.28
C ASP A 15 1.77 -9.74 8.13
N THR A 16 0.46 -9.58 8.17
CA THR A 16 -0.44 -10.53 8.84
C THR A 16 -0.55 -11.85 8.09
N SER A 17 -0.30 -11.84 6.78
CA SER A 17 -0.34 -13.02 5.92
C SER A 17 0.94 -13.85 6.01
N LYS A 18 0.87 -14.98 6.72
CA LYS A 18 1.98 -15.94 6.76
C LYS A 18 2.42 -16.43 5.37
N PHE A 19 1.52 -16.45 4.39
CA PHE A 19 1.84 -16.86 3.02
C PHE A 19 2.64 -15.79 2.29
N ALA A 20 2.28 -14.50 2.44
CA ALA A 20 3.02 -13.38 1.89
C ALA A 20 4.42 -13.31 2.52
N VAL A 21 4.52 -13.38 3.85
CA VAL A 21 5.79 -13.40 4.60
C VAL A 21 6.67 -14.55 4.13
N LYS A 22 6.13 -15.76 4.00
CA LYS A 22 6.90 -16.93 3.52
C LYS A 22 7.40 -16.75 2.09
N ALA A 23 6.59 -16.15 1.20
CA ALA A 23 6.98 -15.89 -0.18
C ALA A 23 8.09 -14.81 -0.24
N ALA A 24 7.94 -13.72 0.52
CA ALA A 24 8.92 -12.65 0.63
C ALA A 24 10.27 -13.16 1.17
N ALA A 25 10.26 -13.90 2.28
CA ALA A 25 11.48 -14.45 2.88
C ALA A 25 12.22 -15.44 1.96
N LYS A 26 11.51 -16.17 1.10
CA LYS A 26 12.13 -17.02 0.09
C LYS A 26 12.80 -16.22 -1.03
N LYS A 27 12.19 -15.11 -1.42
CA LYS A 27 12.64 -14.28 -2.54
C LYS A 27 13.79 -13.34 -2.15
N TYR A 28 13.74 -12.78 -0.93
CA TYR A 28 14.66 -11.75 -0.44
C TYR A 28 15.37 -12.25 0.83
N ARG A 29 16.47 -12.95 0.66
CA ARG A 29 17.16 -13.65 1.76
C ARG A 29 17.91 -12.72 2.71
N ASP A 30 18.26 -11.52 2.24
CA ASP A 30 18.98 -10.50 2.99
C ASP A 30 18.06 -9.55 3.77
N ILE A 31 16.72 -9.79 3.70
CA ILE A 31 15.72 -9.01 4.42
C ILE A 31 15.08 -9.90 5.49
N GLN A 32 14.93 -9.36 6.69
CA GLN A 32 14.21 -10.03 7.78
C GLN A 32 12.71 -9.85 7.61
N PHE A 33 11.96 -10.96 7.69
CA PHE A 33 10.50 -10.93 7.62
C PHE A 33 9.86 -11.62 8.81
N ALA A 34 8.78 -11.02 9.33
CA ALA A 34 8.00 -11.56 10.44
C ALA A 34 6.49 -11.58 10.12
N VAL A 35 5.76 -12.54 10.67
CA VAL A 35 4.31 -12.47 10.71
C VAL A 35 3.92 -11.62 11.90
N GLY A 36 3.19 -10.52 11.66
CA GLY A 36 2.82 -9.59 12.72
C GLY A 36 1.70 -8.64 12.29
N SER A 37 1.14 -7.93 13.26
CA SER A 37 0.11 -6.93 13.05
C SER A 37 0.68 -5.54 13.30
N ILE A 38 0.21 -4.53 12.55
CA ILE A 38 0.59 -3.14 12.80
C ILE A 38 0.01 -2.59 14.11
N PHE A 39 -1.00 -3.24 14.68
CA PHE A 39 -1.58 -2.86 15.97
C PHE A 39 -0.73 -3.30 17.17
N ASP A 40 0.19 -4.23 16.95
CA ASP A 40 1.17 -4.73 17.92
C ASP A 40 2.34 -5.30 17.11
N SER A 41 3.19 -4.40 16.59
CA SER A 41 4.20 -4.81 15.62
C SER A 41 5.42 -5.45 16.28
N PRO A 42 6.06 -6.42 15.62
CA PRO A 42 7.25 -7.11 16.13
C PRO A 42 8.53 -6.26 15.99
N VAL A 43 8.40 -4.93 16.01
CA VAL A 43 9.51 -3.99 15.81
C VAL A 43 9.82 -3.29 17.12
N GLU A 44 11.10 -3.21 17.47
CA GLU A 44 11.56 -2.55 18.68
C GLU A 44 11.29 -1.03 18.64
N SER A 45 11.01 -0.46 19.81
CA SER A 45 10.76 0.98 19.95
C SER A 45 11.99 1.80 19.56
N GLY A 46 11.79 2.85 18.78
CA GLY A 46 12.84 3.77 18.37
C GLY A 46 13.98 3.11 17.56
N SER A 47 13.68 2.05 16.83
CA SER A 47 14.68 1.30 16.06
C SER A 47 14.75 1.70 14.58
N ALA A 48 13.64 2.19 13.99
CA ALA A 48 13.57 2.48 12.58
C ALA A 48 13.93 3.94 12.24
N ASP A 49 14.84 4.15 11.30
CA ASP A 49 15.11 5.47 10.70
C ASP A 49 14.02 5.85 9.68
N CYS A 50 13.43 4.86 9.02
CA CYS A 50 12.33 5.04 8.08
C CYS A 50 11.33 3.89 8.19
N LEU A 51 10.05 4.22 8.26
CA LEU A 51 8.94 3.28 8.18
C LEU A 51 8.20 3.49 6.86
N LEU A 52 7.98 2.41 6.12
CA LEU A 52 7.17 2.42 4.91
C LEU A 52 5.90 1.59 5.16
N ASN A 53 4.73 2.25 5.09
CA ASN A 53 3.42 1.61 5.17
C ASN A 53 2.80 1.61 3.76
N ILE A 54 2.47 0.43 3.25
CA ILE A 54 1.92 0.26 1.90
C ILE A 54 0.51 -0.35 2.01
N PHE A 55 -0.52 0.46 1.76
CA PHE A 55 -1.94 0.05 1.76
C PHE A 55 -2.40 -0.69 3.04
N ALA A 56 -1.67 -0.54 4.12
CA ALA A 56 -1.99 -1.14 5.42
C ALA A 56 -2.69 -0.12 6.33
N PRO A 57 -3.34 -0.56 7.42
CA PRO A 57 -3.92 0.36 8.40
C PRO A 57 -2.88 1.35 8.92
N ILE A 58 -3.31 2.58 9.18
CA ILE A 58 -2.45 3.64 9.72
C ILE A 58 -2.70 3.71 11.22
N VAL A 59 -1.65 3.46 12.02
CA VAL A 59 -1.68 3.45 13.49
C VAL A 59 -0.60 4.40 14.01
N PRO A 60 -0.92 5.70 14.15
CA PRO A 60 0.07 6.73 14.43
C PRO A 60 0.86 6.50 15.71
N GLU A 61 0.22 6.00 16.76
CA GLU A 61 0.86 5.71 18.07
C GLU A 61 1.95 4.64 17.92
N GLU A 62 1.66 3.60 17.15
CA GLU A 62 2.60 2.52 16.89
C GLU A 62 3.74 3.00 15.98
N PHE A 63 3.44 3.85 15.01
CA PHE A 63 4.46 4.46 14.17
C PHE A 63 5.38 5.40 14.96
N GLN A 64 4.82 6.15 15.92
CA GLN A 64 5.64 6.94 16.84
C GLN A 64 6.53 6.07 17.71
N ARG A 65 6.05 4.91 18.15
CA ARG A 65 6.84 3.98 18.95
C ARG A 65 8.05 3.46 18.17
N ILE A 66 7.85 3.09 16.92
CA ILE A 66 8.84 2.43 16.05
C ILE A 66 9.88 3.41 15.51
N VAL A 67 9.43 4.53 14.94
CA VAL A 67 10.29 5.48 14.22
C VAL A 67 11.10 6.31 15.20
N LYS A 68 12.39 6.47 14.99
CA LYS A 68 13.27 7.37 15.77
C LYS A 68 12.80 8.83 15.65
N ARG A 69 13.07 9.66 16.65
CA ARG A 69 12.92 11.12 16.52
C ARG A 69 13.77 11.63 15.36
N GLY A 70 13.19 12.47 14.49
CA GLY A 70 13.81 12.93 13.26
C GLY A 70 13.76 11.94 12.10
N GLY A 71 13.38 10.70 12.34
CA GLY A 71 13.15 9.67 11.33
C GLY A 71 11.91 9.93 10.48
N PHE A 72 11.68 9.11 9.48
CA PHE A 72 10.61 9.32 8.49
C PHE A 72 9.55 8.22 8.53
N MET A 73 8.32 8.61 8.26
CA MET A 73 7.21 7.74 7.94
C MET A 73 6.76 8.05 6.51
N ILE A 74 6.67 7.03 5.67
CA ILE A 74 6.20 7.12 4.30
C ILE A 74 4.95 6.26 4.17
N LEU A 75 3.82 6.88 3.84
CA LEU A 75 2.55 6.21 3.61
C LEU A 75 2.29 6.12 2.12
N ALA A 76 2.24 4.91 1.56
CA ALA A 76 1.78 4.68 0.21
C ALA A 76 0.26 4.47 0.24
N VAL A 77 -0.47 5.40 -0.35
CA VAL A 77 -1.94 5.41 -0.38
C VAL A 77 -2.45 5.49 -1.83
N PRO A 78 -3.67 4.99 -2.11
CA PRO A 78 -4.26 5.17 -3.43
C PRO A 78 -4.60 6.65 -3.66
N GLY A 79 -4.14 7.22 -4.77
CA GLY A 79 -4.56 8.53 -5.23
C GLY A 79 -5.97 8.52 -5.84
N ALA A 80 -6.47 9.70 -6.24
CA ALA A 80 -7.87 9.90 -6.65
C ALA A 80 -8.35 8.88 -7.69
N ARG A 81 -7.57 8.65 -8.73
CA ARG A 81 -7.96 7.76 -9.84
C ARG A 81 -7.33 6.36 -9.80
N HIS A 82 -6.81 5.94 -8.65
CA HIS A 82 -6.25 4.59 -8.54
C HIS A 82 -7.29 3.51 -8.84
N LEU A 83 -7.01 2.66 -9.83
CA LEU A 83 -7.88 1.59 -10.33
C LEU A 83 -9.28 2.09 -10.78
N PHE A 84 -9.34 3.30 -11.36
CA PHE A 84 -10.63 3.88 -11.76
C PHE A 84 -11.31 3.05 -12.85
N GLY A 85 -10.57 2.53 -13.85
CA GLY A 85 -11.11 1.63 -14.87
C GLY A 85 -11.72 0.34 -14.29
N LEU A 86 -11.18 -0.18 -13.19
CA LEU A 86 -11.82 -1.29 -12.48
C LEU A 86 -13.13 -0.85 -11.82
N LYS A 87 -13.19 0.35 -11.23
CA LYS A 87 -14.42 0.89 -10.64
C LYS A 87 -15.53 1.11 -11.67
N GLU A 88 -15.19 1.49 -12.90
CA GLU A 88 -16.15 1.63 -14.02
C GLU A 88 -16.85 0.31 -14.35
N ILE A 89 -16.16 -0.81 -14.20
CA ILE A 89 -16.77 -2.14 -14.36
C ILE A 89 -17.67 -2.49 -13.16
N LEU A 90 -17.20 -2.20 -11.94
CA LEU A 90 -17.85 -2.65 -10.71
C LEU A 90 -19.10 -1.82 -10.34
N TYR A 91 -19.09 -0.52 -10.61
CA TYR A 91 -20.09 0.43 -10.11
C TYR A 91 -20.81 1.13 -11.26
N GLU A 92 -22.11 1.37 -11.10
CA GLU A 92 -22.90 2.16 -12.05
C GLU A 92 -22.51 3.65 -12.01
N GLN A 93 -22.09 4.13 -10.86
CA GLN A 93 -21.58 5.48 -10.65
C GLN A 93 -20.16 5.36 -10.04
N PRO A 94 -19.12 5.22 -10.85
CA PRO A 94 -17.77 5.16 -10.37
C PRO A 94 -17.37 6.49 -9.72
N TYR A 95 -16.60 6.41 -8.64
CA TYR A 95 -16.17 7.56 -7.86
C TYR A 95 -14.65 7.60 -7.72
N GLU A 96 -14.11 8.80 -7.67
CA GLU A 96 -12.70 9.00 -7.34
C GLU A 96 -12.47 8.83 -5.84
N ASN A 97 -11.26 8.41 -5.45
CA ASN A 97 -10.89 8.37 -4.05
C ASN A 97 -10.76 9.80 -3.52
N GLU A 98 -11.22 10.03 -2.30
CA GLU A 98 -11.01 11.32 -1.64
C GLU A 98 -9.54 11.47 -1.25
N GLU A 99 -8.94 12.58 -1.66
CA GLU A 99 -7.64 13.00 -1.16
C GLU A 99 -7.82 13.74 0.16
N LYS A 100 -7.23 13.23 1.24
CA LYS A 100 -7.31 13.86 2.56
C LYS A 100 -5.95 14.35 2.97
N ASP A 101 -5.86 15.61 3.38
CA ASP A 101 -4.74 16.09 4.17
C ASP A 101 -4.93 15.55 5.58
N THR A 102 -4.09 14.62 5.97
CA THR A 102 -4.22 13.97 7.27
C THR A 102 -3.12 14.45 8.20
N PHE A 103 -3.53 14.95 9.35
CA PHE A 103 -2.64 15.25 10.46
C PHE A 103 -2.44 13.98 11.29
N TYR A 104 -1.19 13.68 11.62
CA TYR A 104 -0.81 12.62 12.55
C TYR A 104 -0.02 13.22 13.70
N ASP A 105 -0.51 13.05 14.93
CA ASP A 105 0.19 13.53 16.12
C ASP A 105 1.62 13.00 16.19
N GLY A 106 2.57 13.84 16.61
CA GLY A 106 4.00 13.51 16.65
C GLY A 106 4.70 13.46 15.29
N PHE A 107 4.01 13.78 14.18
CA PHE A 107 4.59 13.80 12.84
C PHE A 107 4.32 15.11 12.12
N ALA A 108 5.34 15.66 11.48
CA ALA A 108 5.23 16.82 10.60
C ALA A 108 5.18 16.37 9.14
N PHE A 109 4.13 16.74 8.41
CA PHE A 109 4.05 16.50 6.97
C PHE A 109 5.18 17.25 6.25
N ARG A 110 5.85 16.56 5.33
CA ARG A 110 6.97 17.13 4.57
C ARG A 110 6.67 17.25 3.09
N LYS A 111 6.13 16.18 2.47
CA LYS A 111 5.96 16.15 1.02
C LYS A 111 4.96 15.08 0.61
N ARG A 112 4.25 15.34 -0.50
CA ARG A 112 3.53 14.33 -1.29
C ARG A 112 4.31 14.10 -2.58
N VAL A 113 4.51 12.84 -2.93
CA VAL A 113 5.06 12.41 -4.22
C VAL A 113 4.00 11.55 -4.90
N THR A 114 3.47 12.03 -6.02
CA THR A 114 2.45 11.33 -6.79
C THR A 114 3.10 10.58 -7.95
N VAL A 115 2.75 9.30 -8.09
CA VAL A 115 3.13 8.45 -9.21
C VAL A 115 1.86 8.04 -9.95
N LYS A 116 1.83 8.32 -11.26
CA LYS A 116 0.70 7.97 -12.14
C LYS A 116 1.22 7.18 -13.32
N ASP A 117 0.49 6.12 -13.65
CA ASP A 117 0.72 5.29 -14.82
C ASP A 117 -0.60 4.64 -15.23
N GLU A 118 -0.60 3.92 -16.33
CA GLU A 118 -1.74 3.19 -16.83
C GLU A 118 -1.31 1.75 -17.15
N ILE A 119 -2.12 0.78 -16.77
CA ILE A 119 -1.90 -0.62 -17.11
C ILE A 119 -3.02 -1.15 -17.97
N TYR A 120 -2.64 -2.08 -18.85
CA TYR A 120 -3.55 -2.87 -19.65
C TYR A 120 -3.38 -4.35 -19.29
N ILE A 121 -4.47 -4.99 -18.93
CA ILE A 121 -4.53 -6.41 -18.57
C ILE A 121 -5.45 -7.11 -19.57
N ASP A 122 -4.94 -8.09 -20.27
CA ASP A 122 -5.63 -8.88 -21.32
C ASP A 122 -5.91 -10.32 -20.89
N GLN A 123 -5.84 -10.59 -19.59
CA GLN A 123 -6.07 -11.91 -19.01
C GLN A 123 -7.12 -11.82 -17.90
N HIS A 124 -8.26 -12.47 -18.12
CA HIS A 124 -9.38 -12.47 -17.17
C HIS A 124 -8.98 -12.92 -15.76
N ASN A 125 -8.15 -13.95 -15.63
CA ASN A 125 -7.69 -14.45 -14.33
C ASN A 125 -6.89 -13.38 -13.57
N ILE A 126 -6.05 -12.58 -14.24
CA ILE A 126 -5.29 -11.50 -13.61
C ILE A 126 -6.21 -10.35 -13.18
N ILE A 127 -7.26 -10.06 -13.97
CA ILE A 127 -8.27 -9.07 -13.60
C ILE A 127 -9.03 -9.54 -12.33
N ALA A 128 -9.40 -10.81 -12.26
CA ALA A 128 -10.06 -11.40 -11.10
C ALA A 128 -9.15 -11.38 -9.85
N ASP A 129 -7.87 -11.71 -10.01
CA ASP A 129 -6.88 -11.66 -8.92
C ASP A 129 -6.67 -10.21 -8.43
N LEU A 130 -6.55 -9.25 -9.35
CA LEU A 130 -6.47 -7.83 -9.00
C LEU A 130 -7.69 -7.40 -8.19
N PHE A 131 -8.90 -7.74 -8.64
CA PHE A 131 -10.13 -7.43 -7.92
C PHE A 131 -10.14 -8.04 -6.52
N ALA A 132 -9.76 -9.32 -6.38
CA ALA A 132 -9.73 -10.03 -5.11
C ALA A 132 -8.75 -9.41 -4.09
N MET A 133 -7.69 -8.73 -4.57
CA MET A 133 -6.73 -8.02 -3.73
C MET A 133 -7.23 -6.66 -3.23
N THR A 134 -8.33 -6.14 -3.76
CA THR A 134 -8.85 -4.82 -3.41
C THR A 134 -9.95 -4.89 -2.36
N PRO A 135 -10.19 -3.81 -1.58
CA PRO A 135 -11.36 -3.71 -0.71
C PRO A 135 -12.70 -3.76 -1.46
N TYR A 136 -12.69 -3.56 -2.78
CA TYR A 136 -13.87 -3.62 -3.63
C TYR A 136 -14.50 -5.01 -3.65
N TYR A 137 -13.71 -6.06 -3.51
CA TYR A 137 -14.18 -7.46 -3.42
C TYR A 137 -15.32 -7.63 -2.41
N TRP A 138 -15.20 -6.97 -1.25
CA TRP A 138 -16.18 -7.06 -0.16
C TRP A 138 -17.35 -6.07 -0.27
N LYS A 139 -17.26 -5.09 -1.17
CA LYS A 139 -18.23 -3.97 -1.27
C LYS A 139 -19.01 -3.97 -2.59
N THR A 140 -18.60 -4.77 -3.56
CA THR A 140 -19.21 -4.82 -4.89
C THR A 140 -20.55 -5.56 -4.85
N THR A 141 -21.53 -5.02 -5.59
CA THR A 141 -22.83 -5.66 -5.79
C THR A 141 -22.71 -6.94 -6.62
N ILE A 142 -23.74 -7.80 -6.57
CA ILE A 142 -23.81 -8.99 -7.41
C ILE A 142 -23.71 -8.63 -8.89
N GLN A 143 -24.39 -7.55 -9.33
CA GLN A 143 -24.33 -7.08 -10.72
C GLN A 143 -22.93 -6.63 -11.13
N GLY A 144 -22.23 -5.91 -10.26
CA GLY A 144 -20.83 -5.52 -10.50
C GLY A 144 -19.90 -6.71 -10.63
N SER A 145 -20.07 -7.72 -9.78
CA SER A 145 -19.32 -8.99 -9.86
C SER A 145 -19.63 -9.76 -11.15
N GLU A 146 -20.88 -9.77 -11.59
CA GLU A 146 -21.26 -10.41 -12.86
C GLU A 146 -20.64 -9.67 -14.07
N ARG A 147 -20.63 -8.33 -14.08
CA ARG A 147 -19.94 -7.57 -15.13
C ARG A 147 -18.44 -7.93 -15.19
N LEU A 148 -17.79 -8.04 -14.04
CA LEU A 148 -16.38 -8.41 -13.98
C LEU A 148 -16.12 -9.82 -14.55
N LYS A 149 -16.97 -10.79 -14.29
CA LYS A 149 -16.85 -12.17 -14.84
C LYS A 149 -16.83 -12.22 -16.36
N HIS A 150 -17.46 -11.26 -17.02
CA HIS A 150 -17.52 -11.16 -18.48
C HIS A 150 -16.49 -10.19 -19.06
N THR A 151 -15.58 -9.67 -18.23
CA THR A 151 -14.55 -8.71 -18.64
C THR A 151 -13.29 -9.47 -19.07
N GLU A 152 -12.96 -9.41 -20.36
CA GLU A 152 -11.77 -10.07 -20.93
C GLU A 152 -10.53 -9.20 -20.83
N THR A 153 -10.71 -7.87 -20.87
CA THR A 153 -9.61 -6.90 -20.84
C THR A 153 -9.91 -5.77 -19.87
N LEU A 154 -8.88 -5.23 -19.22
CA LEU A 154 -9.00 -4.09 -18.31
C LEU A 154 -7.89 -3.09 -18.61
N LYS A 155 -8.29 -1.86 -18.91
CA LYS A 155 -7.42 -0.70 -18.90
C LYS A 155 -7.73 0.12 -17.66
N THR A 156 -6.73 0.40 -16.83
CA THR A 156 -6.96 1.13 -15.58
C THR A 156 -5.73 1.91 -15.13
N GLU A 157 -5.98 2.98 -14.39
CA GLU A 157 -4.93 3.83 -13.87
C GLU A 157 -4.25 3.24 -12.64
N ILE A 158 -2.94 3.37 -12.59
CA ILE A 158 -2.12 3.24 -11.40
C ILE A 158 -1.86 4.65 -10.87
N HIS A 159 -2.43 4.99 -9.73
CA HIS A 159 -2.26 6.29 -9.11
C HIS A 159 -1.96 6.12 -7.64
N PHE A 160 -0.69 6.35 -7.26
CA PHE A 160 -0.21 6.25 -5.89
C PHE A 160 0.26 7.60 -5.39
N ASP A 161 -0.10 7.93 -4.16
CA ASP A 161 0.49 9.03 -3.41
C ASP A 161 1.37 8.47 -2.29
N PHE A 162 2.62 8.94 -2.26
CA PHE A 162 3.54 8.71 -1.17
C PHE A 162 3.55 9.95 -0.29
N LEU A 163 2.94 9.83 0.89
CA LEU A 163 2.87 10.90 1.89
C LEU A 163 4.06 10.76 2.84
N ILE A 164 4.94 11.75 2.84
CA ILE A 164 6.19 11.72 3.61
C ILE A 164 6.03 12.60 4.84
N TYR A 165 6.23 12.01 6.00
CA TYR A 165 6.19 12.67 7.30
C TYR A 165 7.51 12.49 8.02
N GLN A 166 7.87 13.44 8.87
CA GLN A 166 9.01 13.34 9.76
C GLN A 166 8.55 13.33 11.20
N ARG A 167 9.07 12.42 12.01
CA ARG A 167 8.80 12.37 13.45
C ARG A 167 9.44 13.57 14.16
N ILE A 168 8.65 14.33 14.92
CA ILE A 168 9.07 15.50 15.71
C ILE A 168 9.24 15.16 17.19
#